data_6bae388ab00ef9a3d78a655fc8495184
#
_entry.id   6bae388ab00ef9a3d78a655fc8495184
#
_cell.length_a   1.000
_cell.length_b   1.000
_cell.length_c   1.000
_cell.angle_alpha   90.00
_cell.angle_beta   90.00
_cell.angle_gamma   90.00
#
_symmetry.space_group_name_H-M   'P 1'
#
loop_
_entity.id
_entity.type
_entity.pdbx_description
1 polymer ?
#
loop_
_entity_poly.entity_id
_entity_poly.type
_entity_poly.pdbx_seq_one_letter_code
_entity_poly.pdbx_strand_id
1 'polypeptide(L)'
;ADVLALLARTDPDRSKTHRGLSLFIVTKPRGGGHGFQFTQEAGAADRVGKMEGRAIDTIGYRGMHSYEVALEDWWVPAENLIGEQDGIGKGFIFQMAGFENGRLQTAARAVGVMQAAYEAALDYAQNRVVFGNPIGDYQLTQAKLGRMAVLIQAGRQFAYVVARMMANGEGATEAAMVKAYVCKAAEWVTGEAM
;
A
#
# COMPACT_ATOMS: atom_id res chain seq x y z
N ALA A 1 -11.69 7.48 -5.03
CA ALA A 1 -11.06 7.16 -6.32
C ALA A 1 -12.12 7.25 -7.42
N ASP A 2 -11.73 7.68 -8.60
CA ASP A 2 -12.58 7.80 -9.77
C ASP A 2 -12.40 6.60 -10.72
N VAL A 3 -11.35 5.83 -10.48
CA VAL A 3 -10.94 4.68 -11.29
C VAL A 3 -10.53 3.54 -10.38
N LEU A 4 -10.92 2.33 -10.73
CA LEU A 4 -10.51 1.08 -10.10
C LEU A 4 -9.73 0.23 -11.10
N ALA A 5 -8.63 -0.36 -10.67
CA ALA A 5 -7.97 -1.46 -11.40
C ALA A 5 -8.62 -2.77 -10.91
N LEU A 6 -9.50 -3.34 -11.71
CA LEU A 6 -10.26 -4.54 -11.38
C LEU A 6 -9.59 -5.79 -11.95
N LEU A 7 -9.10 -6.65 -11.09
CA LEU A 7 -8.66 -7.99 -11.48
C LEU A 7 -9.85 -8.94 -11.43
N ALA A 8 -10.29 -9.39 -12.58
CA ALA A 8 -11.47 -10.24 -12.72
C ALA A 8 -11.17 -11.53 -13.48
N ARG A 9 -11.94 -12.58 -13.20
CA ARG A 9 -11.86 -13.83 -13.96
C ARG A 9 -12.60 -13.69 -15.27
N THR A 10 -11.87 -13.88 -16.37
CA THR A 10 -12.40 -13.86 -17.74
C THR A 10 -12.45 -15.25 -18.36
N ASP A 11 -11.69 -16.21 -17.83
CA ASP A 11 -11.72 -17.61 -18.28
C ASP A 11 -12.52 -18.44 -17.25
N PRO A 12 -13.59 -19.13 -17.67
CA PRO A 12 -14.40 -19.97 -16.79
C PRO A 12 -13.62 -21.19 -16.26
N ASP A 13 -12.58 -21.64 -16.95
CA ASP A 13 -11.75 -22.76 -16.52
C ASP A 13 -10.93 -22.38 -15.28
N ARG A 14 -11.35 -22.84 -14.12
CA ARG A 14 -10.70 -22.57 -12.84
C ARG A 14 -9.33 -23.24 -12.69
N SER A 15 -9.06 -24.28 -13.50
CA SER A 15 -7.76 -24.97 -13.47
C SER A 15 -6.61 -24.08 -13.95
N LYS A 16 -6.91 -23.04 -14.75
CA LYS A 16 -5.95 -22.02 -15.18
C LYS A 16 -5.51 -21.06 -14.08
N THR A 17 -6.10 -21.15 -12.88
CA THR A 17 -5.73 -20.35 -11.70
C THR A 17 -5.58 -18.86 -12.04
N HIS A 18 -4.39 -18.27 -11.86
CA HIS A 18 -4.10 -16.86 -12.15
C HIS A 18 -4.05 -16.53 -13.66
N ARG A 19 -3.84 -17.53 -14.54
CA ARG A 19 -3.85 -17.34 -16.00
C ARG A 19 -5.25 -17.14 -16.59
N GLY A 20 -6.28 -17.31 -15.80
CA GLY A 20 -7.66 -16.99 -16.17
C GLY A 20 -8.13 -15.63 -15.71
N LEU A 21 -7.23 -14.78 -15.21
CA LEU A 21 -7.53 -13.44 -14.70
C LEU A 21 -7.04 -12.36 -15.66
N SER A 22 -7.90 -11.37 -15.90
CA SER A 22 -7.59 -10.18 -16.71
C SER A 22 -7.78 -8.91 -15.87
N LEU A 23 -7.10 -7.84 -16.24
CA LEU A 23 -7.11 -6.58 -15.49
C LEU A 23 -7.84 -5.51 -16.30
N PHE A 24 -8.82 -4.85 -15.69
CA PHE A 24 -9.64 -3.83 -16.32
C PHE A 24 -9.52 -2.48 -15.61
N ILE A 25 -9.62 -1.40 -16.39
CA ILE A 25 -9.86 -0.06 -15.86
C ILE A 25 -11.37 0.12 -15.74
N VAL A 26 -11.84 0.24 -14.51
CA VAL A 26 -13.27 0.46 -14.22
C VAL A 26 -13.46 1.87 -13.70
N THR A 27 -14.25 2.67 -14.40
CA THR A 27 -14.62 4.01 -13.94
C THR A 27 -15.68 3.90 -12.85
N LYS A 28 -15.55 4.75 -11.84
CA LYS A 28 -16.48 4.85 -10.72
C LYS A 28 -16.92 6.29 -10.55
N PRO A 29 -18.23 6.57 -10.42
CA PRO A 29 -18.69 7.90 -10.06
C PRO A 29 -18.08 8.37 -8.74
N ARG A 30 -17.94 9.69 -8.56
CA ARG A 30 -17.47 10.24 -7.30
C ARG A 30 -18.54 10.11 -6.24
N GLY A 31 -18.16 9.72 -5.04
CA GLY A 31 -19.03 9.64 -3.88
C GLY A 31 -18.27 10.04 -2.64
N GLY A 32 -18.97 10.59 -1.67
CA GLY A 32 -18.46 10.96 -0.34
C GLY A 32 -18.99 10.03 0.74
N GLY A 33 -18.28 9.97 1.87
CA GLY A 33 -18.69 9.19 3.05
C GLY A 33 -18.07 7.81 3.16
N HIS A 34 -18.61 7.02 4.09
CA HIS A 34 -18.09 5.69 4.46
C HIS A 34 -18.68 4.53 3.64
N GLY A 35 -19.37 4.83 2.55
CA GLY A 35 -19.95 3.86 1.63
C GLY A 35 -20.43 4.54 0.37
N PHE A 36 -20.76 3.75 -0.64
CA PHE A 36 -21.35 4.25 -1.89
C PHE A 36 -22.22 3.19 -2.54
N GLN A 37 -23.22 3.64 -3.29
CA GLN A 37 -24.06 2.82 -4.15
C GLN A 37 -24.24 3.55 -5.47
N PHE A 38 -23.96 2.88 -6.57
CA PHE A 38 -24.15 3.41 -7.92
C PHE A 38 -24.91 2.40 -8.76
N THR A 39 -25.70 2.92 -9.69
CA THR A 39 -26.43 2.15 -10.70
C THR A 39 -25.97 2.56 -12.08
N GLN A 40 -26.00 1.62 -13.01
CA GLN A 40 -25.70 1.80 -14.41
C GLN A 40 -26.90 1.27 -15.21
N GLU A 41 -27.68 2.15 -15.84
CA GLU A 41 -28.92 1.78 -16.52
C GLU A 41 -28.70 0.79 -17.67
N ALA A 42 -27.62 0.96 -18.43
CA ALA A 42 -27.19 0.04 -19.48
C ALA A 42 -26.07 -0.88 -18.96
N GLY A 43 -26.40 -1.75 -18.05
CA GLY A 43 -25.49 -2.77 -17.50
C GLY A 43 -25.27 -3.96 -18.45
N ALA A 44 -24.61 -4.98 -17.97
CA ALA A 44 -24.35 -6.19 -18.74
C ALA A 44 -25.65 -6.95 -19.03
N ALA A 45 -25.82 -7.44 -20.26
CA ALA A 45 -26.98 -8.22 -20.71
C ALA A 45 -28.33 -7.52 -20.51
N ASP A 46 -28.40 -6.21 -20.79
CA ASP A 46 -29.58 -5.36 -20.66
C ASP A 46 -30.18 -5.30 -19.23
N ARG A 47 -29.35 -5.64 -18.23
CA ARG A 47 -29.70 -5.53 -16.82
C ARG A 47 -29.13 -4.24 -16.21
N VAL A 48 -29.72 -3.81 -15.11
CA VAL A 48 -29.20 -2.68 -14.35
C VAL A 48 -27.93 -3.11 -13.60
N GLY A 49 -26.79 -2.50 -13.96
CA GLY A 49 -25.54 -2.72 -13.27
C GLY A 49 -25.54 -2.04 -11.90
N LYS A 50 -24.98 -2.71 -10.89
CA LYS A 50 -24.84 -2.17 -9.53
C LYS A 50 -23.40 -2.23 -9.08
N MET A 51 -22.96 -1.18 -8.40
CA MET A 51 -21.69 -1.12 -7.71
C MET A 51 -21.94 -0.61 -6.28
N GLU A 52 -21.64 -1.42 -5.30
CA GLU A 52 -21.76 -1.06 -3.89
C GLU A 52 -20.40 -1.16 -3.20
N GLY A 53 -20.05 -0.15 -2.42
CA GLY A 53 -18.85 -0.12 -1.61
C GLY A 53 -19.16 0.12 -0.14
N ARG A 54 -18.62 -0.74 0.73
CA ARG A 54 -18.68 -0.61 2.18
C ARG A 54 -17.29 -0.38 2.72
N ALA A 55 -17.12 0.67 3.53
CA ALA A 55 -15.84 0.94 4.18
C ALA A 55 -15.47 -0.19 5.14
N ILE A 56 -14.20 -0.61 5.07
CA ILE A 56 -13.60 -1.56 6.02
C ILE A 56 -12.99 -0.75 7.15
N ASP A 57 -13.31 -1.09 8.39
CA ASP A 57 -12.66 -0.49 9.55
C ASP A 57 -11.21 -1.01 9.66
N THR A 58 -10.25 -0.10 9.62
CA THR A 58 -8.83 -0.41 9.63
C THR A 58 -8.14 0.22 10.84
N ILE A 59 -7.11 -0.45 11.37
CA ILE A 59 -6.33 0.01 12.53
C ILE A 59 -5.64 1.35 12.24
N GLY A 60 -5.22 1.56 10.99
CA GLY A 60 -4.57 2.78 10.53
C GLY A 60 -5.11 3.27 9.21
N TYR A 61 -4.46 4.24 8.59
CA TYR A 61 -4.88 4.82 7.31
C TYR A 61 -6.23 5.52 7.34
N ARG A 62 -6.58 6.15 8.43
CA ARG A 62 -7.91 6.74 8.63
C ARG A 62 -8.25 7.87 7.65
N GLY A 63 -7.28 8.45 6.97
CA GLY A 63 -7.46 9.42 5.88
C GLY A 63 -7.69 8.78 4.50
N MET A 64 -7.47 7.47 4.36
CA MET A 64 -7.70 6.67 3.15
C MET A 64 -8.47 5.41 3.54
N HIS A 65 -9.74 5.33 3.16
CA HIS A 65 -10.55 4.18 3.47
C HIS A 65 -10.30 3.03 2.49
N SER A 66 -10.23 1.81 3.03
CA SER A 66 -10.35 0.57 2.25
C SER A 66 -11.82 0.21 2.15
N TYR A 67 -12.22 -0.38 1.03
CA TYR A 67 -13.60 -0.75 0.78
C TYR A 67 -13.69 -2.21 0.35
N GLU A 68 -14.73 -2.88 0.82
CA GLU A 68 -15.27 -4.05 0.16
C GLU A 68 -16.20 -3.54 -0.95
N VAL A 69 -15.95 -3.95 -2.20
CA VAL A 69 -16.72 -3.48 -3.36
C VAL A 69 -17.38 -4.67 -4.02
N ALA A 70 -18.72 -4.64 -4.10
CA ALA A 70 -19.51 -5.58 -4.85
C ALA A 70 -19.88 -4.99 -6.20
N LEU A 71 -19.75 -5.79 -7.25
CA LEU A 71 -20.12 -5.48 -8.62
C LEU A 71 -21.10 -6.55 -9.11
N GLU A 72 -22.30 -6.12 -9.52
CA GLU A 72 -23.33 -7.00 -10.06
C GLU A 72 -23.78 -6.44 -11.41
N ASP A 73 -23.66 -7.22 -12.46
CA ASP A 73 -24.02 -6.86 -13.84
C ASP A 73 -23.43 -5.51 -14.31
N TRP A 74 -22.33 -5.07 -13.70
CA TRP A 74 -21.64 -3.83 -14.05
C TRP A 74 -20.90 -3.99 -15.38
N TRP A 75 -21.31 -3.22 -16.38
CA TRP A 75 -20.73 -3.30 -17.70
C TRP A 75 -19.43 -2.48 -17.77
N VAL A 76 -18.41 -3.06 -18.39
CA VAL A 76 -17.13 -2.43 -18.65
C VAL A 76 -16.79 -2.59 -20.13
N PRO A 77 -16.47 -1.51 -20.86
CA PRO A 77 -16.07 -1.59 -22.26
C PRO A 77 -14.87 -2.50 -22.48
N ALA A 78 -14.82 -3.19 -23.62
CA ALA A 78 -13.71 -4.08 -23.96
C ALA A 78 -12.36 -3.34 -24.08
N GLU A 79 -12.37 -2.09 -24.53
CA GLU A 79 -11.22 -1.20 -24.62
C GLU A 79 -10.59 -0.86 -23.26
N ASN A 80 -11.31 -1.09 -22.17
CA ASN A 80 -10.80 -0.91 -20.81
C ASN A 80 -9.96 -2.10 -20.31
N LEU A 81 -9.82 -3.15 -21.12
CA LEU A 81 -8.93 -4.27 -20.82
C LEU A 81 -7.47 -3.82 -20.95
N ILE A 82 -6.70 -3.95 -19.89
CA ILE A 82 -5.29 -3.58 -19.89
C ILE A 82 -4.50 -4.58 -20.73
N GLY A 83 -3.77 -4.07 -21.73
CA GLY A 83 -3.02 -4.86 -22.69
C GLY A 83 -3.88 -5.38 -23.83
N GLU A 84 -5.10 -4.88 -23.99
CA GLU A 84 -6.02 -5.24 -25.07
C GLU A 84 -6.18 -6.76 -25.20
N GLN A 85 -6.30 -7.30 -26.42
CA GLN A 85 -6.43 -8.75 -26.65
C GLN A 85 -5.26 -9.56 -26.07
N ASP A 86 -4.05 -9.02 -26.13
CA ASP A 86 -2.86 -9.65 -25.57
C ASP A 86 -2.83 -9.66 -24.04
N GLY A 87 -3.67 -8.86 -23.40
CA GLY A 87 -3.82 -8.76 -21.96
C GLY A 87 -4.72 -9.83 -21.34
N ILE A 88 -5.48 -10.57 -22.16
CA ILE A 88 -6.35 -11.63 -21.67
C ILE A 88 -5.53 -12.71 -20.94
N GLY A 89 -5.92 -13.01 -19.71
CA GLY A 89 -5.24 -13.99 -18.85
C GLY A 89 -3.91 -13.52 -18.26
N LYS A 90 -3.47 -12.28 -18.51
CA LYS A 90 -2.23 -11.70 -17.99
C LYS A 90 -2.47 -10.70 -16.84
N GLY A 91 -3.71 -10.51 -16.42
CA GLY A 91 -4.07 -9.51 -15.42
C GLY A 91 -3.33 -9.66 -14.09
N PHE A 92 -3.08 -10.89 -13.65
CA PHE A 92 -2.30 -11.13 -12.43
C PHE A 92 -0.85 -10.65 -12.56
N ILE A 93 -0.22 -10.83 -13.72
CA ILE A 93 1.16 -10.38 -13.97
C ILE A 93 1.22 -8.85 -13.91
N PHE A 94 0.28 -8.16 -14.56
CA PHE A 94 0.20 -6.70 -14.51
C PHE A 94 -0.04 -6.17 -13.10
N GLN A 95 -0.90 -6.84 -12.33
CA GLN A 95 -1.14 -6.49 -10.93
C GLN A 95 0.13 -6.67 -10.08
N MET A 96 0.90 -7.74 -10.29
CA MET A 96 2.14 -7.98 -9.55
C MET A 96 3.20 -6.92 -9.87
N ALA A 97 3.34 -6.52 -11.13
CA ALA A 97 4.24 -5.44 -11.53
C ALA A 97 3.85 -4.10 -10.85
N GLY A 98 2.56 -3.80 -10.75
CA GLY A 98 2.07 -2.65 -9.97
C GLY A 98 2.44 -2.73 -8.49
N PHE A 99 2.41 -3.91 -7.89
CA PHE A 99 2.76 -4.11 -6.48
C PHE A 99 4.26 -3.96 -6.18
N GLU A 100 5.15 -4.12 -7.15
CA GLU A 100 6.58 -3.86 -6.96
C GLU A 100 6.81 -2.39 -6.58
N ASN A 101 6.22 -1.46 -7.33
CA ASN A 101 6.23 -0.03 -6.98
C ASN A 101 5.56 0.23 -5.63
N GLY A 102 4.44 -0.42 -5.34
CA GLY A 102 3.74 -0.34 -4.07
C GLY A 102 4.58 -0.79 -2.87
N ARG A 103 5.45 -1.79 -3.03
CA ARG A 103 6.36 -2.25 -1.97
C ARG A 103 7.39 -1.17 -1.62
N LEU A 104 8.01 -0.56 -2.62
CA LEU A 104 8.97 0.54 -2.41
C LEU A 104 8.30 1.75 -1.78
N GLN A 105 7.11 2.14 -2.25
CA GLN A 105 6.32 3.22 -1.66
C GLN A 105 6.00 2.96 -0.17
N THR A 106 5.64 1.72 0.16
CA THR A 106 5.36 1.32 1.55
C THR A 106 6.62 1.42 2.41
N ALA A 107 7.79 1.01 1.89
CA ALA A 107 9.06 1.14 2.57
C ALA A 107 9.42 2.61 2.82
N ALA A 108 9.29 3.47 1.83
CA ALA A 108 9.56 4.90 1.96
C ALA A 108 8.66 5.56 3.02
N ARG A 109 7.38 5.20 3.05
CA ARG A 109 6.45 5.65 4.09
C ARG A 109 6.87 5.18 5.48
N ALA A 110 7.28 3.92 5.63
CA ALA A 110 7.73 3.39 6.91
C ALA A 110 9.00 4.12 7.40
N VAL A 111 9.93 4.50 6.52
CA VAL A 111 11.07 5.37 6.85
C VAL A 111 10.60 6.72 7.40
N GLY A 112 9.60 7.34 6.76
CA GLY A 112 9.02 8.60 7.23
C GLY A 112 8.37 8.50 8.62
N VAL A 113 7.64 7.41 8.87
CA VAL A 113 7.03 7.13 10.19
C VAL A 113 8.10 6.94 11.25
N MET A 114 9.17 6.17 10.96
CA MET A 114 10.30 6.00 11.89
C MET A 114 10.97 7.33 12.20
N GLN A 115 11.16 8.19 11.20
CA GLN A 115 11.76 9.51 11.39
C GLN A 115 10.92 10.38 12.32
N ALA A 116 9.63 10.46 12.11
CA ALA A 116 8.72 11.24 12.95
C ALA A 116 8.67 10.72 14.39
N ALA A 117 8.64 9.39 14.57
CA ALA A 117 8.68 8.78 15.89
C ALA A 117 10.00 9.06 16.63
N TYR A 118 11.13 8.99 15.92
CA TYR A 118 12.45 9.28 16.45
C TYR A 118 12.57 10.76 16.90
N GLU A 119 12.10 11.70 16.08
CA GLU A 119 12.14 13.14 16.40
C GLU A 119 11.30 13.46 17.64
N ALA A 120 10.11 12.88 17.76
CA ALA A 120 9.27 13.01 18.93
C ALA A 120 9.92 12.40 20.19
N ALA A 121 10.52 11.22 20.07
CA ALA A 121 11.22 10.57 21.17
C ALA A 121 12.46 11.34 21.60
N LEU A 122 13.21 11.90 20.65
CA LEU A 122 14.41 12.71 20.94
C LEU A 122 14.04 14.00 21.70
N ASP A 123 13.01 14.71 21.21
CA ASP A 123 12.51 15.92 21.88
C ASP A 123 12.03 15.61 23.30
N TYR A 124 11.24 14.56 23.47
CA TYR A 124 10.79 14.13 24.80
C TYR A 124 11.94 13.74 25.70
N ALA A 125 12.95 13.03 25.21
CA ALA A 125 14.08 12.59 26.00
C ALA A 125 14.96 13.78 26.50
N GLN A 126 15.02 14.86 25.74
CA GLN A 126 15.74 16.08 26.12
C GLN A 126 15.00 16.90 27.16
N ASN A 127 13.68 16.86 27.17
CA ASN A 127 12.85 17.72 28.03
C ASN A 127 12.31 17.01 29.28
N ARG A 128 12.17 15.69 29.25
CA ARG A 128 11.66 14.92 30.39
C ARG A 128 12.73 14.69 31.43
N VAL A 129 12.55 15.30 32.61
CA VAL A 129 13.46 15.13 33.76
C VAL A 129 12.95 14.03 34.68
N VAL A 130 13.84 13.09 35.02
CA VAL A 130 13.60 12.01 36.00
C VAL A 130 14.88 11.87 36.84
N PHE A 131 14.73 11.77 38.15
CA PHE A 131 15.86 11.73 39.11
C PHE A 131 16.84 12.90 38.95
N GLY A 132 16.34 14.08 38.58
CA GLY A 132 17.15 15.30 38.48
C GLY A 132 17.86 15.55 37.15
N ASN A 133 17.79 14.61 36.19
CA ASN A 133 18.42 14.76 34.88
C ASN A 133 17.41 14.48 33.74
N PRO A 134 17.60 15.06 32.54
CA PRO A 134 16.88 14.65 31.36
C PRO A 134 17.06 13.14 31.09
N ILE A 135 15.99 12.46 30.65
CA ILE A 135 16.11 11.02 30.41
C ILE A 135 17.06 10.70 29.24
N GLY A 136 17.34 11.67 28.37
CA GLY A 136 18.35 11.59 27.32
C GLY A 136 19.78 11.44 27.81
N ASP A 137 20.05 11.77 29.07
CA ASP A 137 21.39 11.61 29.68
C ASP A 137 21.67 10.18 30.13
N TYR A 138 20.65 9.34 30.21
CA TYR A 138 20.83 7.94 30.62
C TYR A 138 21.23 7.04 29.46
N GLN A 139 22.24 6.22 29.69
CA GLN A 139 22.85 5.36 28.65
C GLN A 139 21.85 4.44 27.93
N LEU A 140 20.84 3.91 28.64
CA LEU A 140 19.81 3.05 28.03
C LEU A 140 18.95 3.83 27.03
N THR A 141 18.60 5.07 27.32
CA THR A 141 17.87 5.97 26.42
C THR A 141 18.73 6.31 25.21
N GLN A 142 20.00 6.66 25.42
CA GLN A 142 20.95 6.95 24.36
C GLN A 142 21.15 5.75 23.43
N ALA A 143 21.26 4.52 23.98
CA ALA A 143 21.37 3.30 23.20
C ALA A 143 20.13 3.05 22.32
N LYS A 144 18.93 3.28 22.84
CA LYS A 144 17.69 3.17 22.07
C LYS A 144 17.64 4.20 20.94
N LEU A 145 17.88 5.46 21.25
CA LEU A 145 17.88 6.54 20.25
C LEU A 145 18.96 6.33 19.18
N GLY A 146 20.16 5.90 19.59
CA GLY A 146 21.22 5.55 18.64
C GLY A 146 20.83 4.42 17.70
N ARG A 147 20.21 3.35 18.22
CA ARG A 147 19.71 2.23 17.39
C ARG A 147 18.59 2.68 16.45
N MET A 148 17.65 3.55 16.89
CA MET A 148 16.63 4.11 16.03
C MET A 148 17.24 4.86 14.84
N ALA A 149 18.22 5.74 15.11
CA ALA A 149 18.91 6.50 14.07
C ALA A 149 19.61 5.59 13.04
N VAL A 150 20.28 4.53 13.49
CA VAL A 150 20.92 3.53 12.61
C VAL A 150 19.88 2.84 11.71
N LEU A 151 18.76 2.37 12.26
CA LEU A 151 17.71 1.68 11.50
C LEU A 151 17.06 2.60 10.46
N ILE A 152 16.83 3.87 10.80
CA ILE A 152 16.29 4.87 9.89
C ILE A 152 17.25 5.11 8.72
N GLN A 153 18.54 5.33 9.01
CA GLN A 153 19.54 5.58 7.97
C GLN A 153 19.75 4.35 7.08
N ALA A 154 19.87 3.17 7.65
CA ALA A 154 19.99 1.93 6.88
C ALA A 154 18.77 1.71 5.97
N GLY A 155 17.57 1.86 6.51
CA GLY A 155 16.33 1.70 5.75
C GLY A 155 16.19 2.73 4.63
N ARG A 156 16.56 3.98 4.89
CA ARG A 156 16.53 5.08 3.90
C ARG A 156 17.49 4.81 2.75
N GLN A 157 18.74 4.44 3.04
CA GLN A 157 19.72 4.15 2.00
C GLN A 157 19.34 2.92 1.18
N PHE A 158 18.83 1.88 1.84
CA PHE A 158 18.34 0.70 1.14
C PHE A 158 17.17 1.06 0.20
N ALA A 159 16.19 1.86 0.67
CA ALA A 159 15.10 2.32 -0.18
C ALA A 159 15.58 3.14 -1.39
N TYR A 160 16.58 4.00 -1.22
CA TYR A 160 17.16 4.79 -2.32
C TYR A 160 17.91 3.91 -3.33
N VAL A 161 18.64 2.90 -2.88
CA VAL A 161 19.31 1.94 -3.78
C VAL A 161 18.27 1.21 -4.62
N VAL A 162 17.22 0.66 -3.98
CA VAL A 162 16.15 -0.05 -4.69
C VAL A 162 15.40 0.87 -5.65
N ALA A 163 15.15 2.13 -5.26
CA ALA A 163 14.50 3.10 -6.15
C ALA A 163 15.31 3.31 -7.45
N ARG A 164 16.64 3.40 -7.35
CA ARG A 164 17.52 3.52 -8.53
C ARG A 164 17.52 2.25 -9.39
N MET A 165 17.53 1.06 -8.76
CA MET A 165 17.43 -0.21 -9.48
C MET A 165 16.09 -0.29 -10.26
N MET A 166 14.98 0.06 -9.62
CA MET A 166 13.66 0.03 -10.25
C MET A 166 13.53 1.05 -11.39
N ALA A 167 14.19 2.20 -11.30
CA ALA A 167 14.25 3.16 -12.39
C ALA A 167 14.95 2.61 -13.66
N ASN A 168 15.81 1.61 -13.48
CA ASN A 168 16.50 0.90 -14.56
C ASN A 168 15.80 -0.40 -14.99
N GLY A 169 14.60 -0.68 -14.46
CA GLY A 169 13.84 -1.91 -14.76
C GLY A 169 14.32 -3.16 -14.01
N GLU A 170 15.09 -2.96 -12.94
CA GLU A 170 15.62 -4.01 -12.06
C GLU A 170 15.04 -3.91 -10.65
N GLY A 171 15.40 -4.81 -9.73
CA GLY A 171 15.15 -4.63 -8.30
C GLY A 171 13.81 -5.13 -7.78
N ALA A 172 13.08 -5.97 -8.51
CA ALA A 172 11.80 -6.54 -8.06
C ALA A 172 11.92 -7.33 -6.75
N THR A 173 12.98 -8.12 -6.61
CA THR A 173 13.29 -8.87 -5.38
C THR A 173 13.68 -7.91 -4.24
N GLU A 174 14.53 -6.95 -4.55
CA GLU A 174 15.01 -5.94 -3.59
C GLU A 174 13.87 -5.04 -3.09
N ALA A 175 12.86 -4.76 -3.92
CA ALA A 175 11.63 -4.06 -3.51
C ALA A 175 10.86 -4.85 -2.43
N ALA A 176 10.80 -6.19 -2.54
CA ALA A 176 10.22 -7.02 -1.51
C ALA A 176 11.08 -7.05 -0.23
N MET A 177 12.42 -7.14 -0.39
CA MET A 177 13.37 -7.16 0.73
C MET A 177 13.34 -5.85 1.52
N VAL A 178 13.40 -4.69 0.84
CA VAL A 178 13.39 -3.39 1.53
C VAL A 178 12.08 -3.17 2.26
N LYS A 179 10.94 -3.55 1.66
CA LYS A 179 9.64 -3.47 2.33
C LYS A 179 9.62 -4.31 3.60
N ALA A 180 10.05 -5.56 3.53
CA ALA A 180 10.06 -6.47 4.67
C ALA A 180 10.96 -5.94 5.80
N TYR A 181 12.18 -5.51 5.48
CA TYR A 181 13.15 -4.98 6.43
C TYR A 181 12.66 -3.70 7.11
N VAL A 182 12.26 -2.69 6.31
CA VAL A 182 11.91 -1.35 6.84
C VAL A 182 10.61 -1.38 7.63
N CYS A 183 9.61 -2.15 7.19
CA CYS A 183 8.36 -2.26 7.95
C CYS A 183 8.58 -2.94 9.32
N LYS A 184 9.44 -3.95 9.38
CA LYS A 184 9.78 -4.59 10.66
C LYS A 184 10.60 -3.66 11.57
N ALA A 185 11.52 -2.89 10.99
CA ALA A 185 12.25 -1.86 11.73
C ALA A 185 11.30 -0.78 12.27
N ALA A 186 10.31 -0.37 11.49
CA ALA A 186 9.33 0.65 11.90
C ALA A 186 8.50 0.20 13.09
N GLU A 187 8.07 -1.07 13.13
CA GLU A 187 7.37 -1.64 14.29
C GLU A 187 8.20 -1.48 15.58
N TRP A 188 9.50 -1.80 15.53
CA TRP A 188 10.38 -1.66 16.67
C TRP A 188 10.61 -0.18 17.03
N VAL A 189 10.94 0.68 16.05
CA VAL A 189 11.22 2.12 16.31
C VAL A 189 10.01 2.83 16.92
N THR A 190 8.82 2.60 16.38
CA THR A 190 7.60 3.24 16.92
C THR A 190 7.24 2.71 18.31
N GLY A 191 7.45 1.42 18.58
CA GLY A 191 7.24 0.85 19.91
C GLY A 191 8.20 1.37 20.96
N GLU A 192 9.48 1.58 20.61
CA GLU A 192 10.49 2.10 21.55
C GLU A 192 10.38 3.63 21.75
N ALA A 193 9.72 4.32 20.82
CA ALA A 193 9.49 5.77 20.92
C ALA A 193 8.36 6.15 21.90
N MET A 194 7.49 5.19 22.25
CA MET A 194 6.42 5.35 23.26
C MET A 194 6.93 5.13 24.68
#